data_5e9f9d89ff452fd61ec9693bced62d4a
#
_entry.id   5e9f9d89ff452fd61ec9693bced62d4a
#
_cell.length_a   1.000
_cell.length_b   1.000
_cell.length_c   1.000
_cell.angle_alpha   90.00
_cell.angle_beta   90.00
_cell.angle_gamma   90.00
#
_symmetry.space_group_name_H-M   'P 1'
#
loop_
_entity.id
_entity.type
_entity.pdbx_description
1 polymer ?
#
loop_
_entity_poly.entity_id
_entity_poly.type
_entity_poly.pdbx_seq_one_letter_code
_entity_poly.pdbx_strand_id
1 'polypeptide(L)'
;MQIDKSAKLTISRRKFTQIIGATSVGLVFSPAFFIKNASASVYSNTIVATATISSYDEAFLKEVVRKSFANLGGLGDIIKPGDSVGIKINLTGGAAQAANYQSASGKLVGETYWTNPVLLKVVGQAIKDAGAGKLYILEALNDWESINNFGYKEVIDSLSATFIDLNEKAPYTEYIEKSVGDQYLIYPKLTLNGIFNELDCLISMPKAKQHATSGVTHGMKNLVGILPIPSGIYNQGASYRAGIHQLQVHDGIPNNNLCRVILDLNRANPVHLVVNDAVKTVLGSEGPWTGEGITPATFNKIIIGKDPVAVDSVSTSIIGFNPMANDFKSPFTKSLNYLKLASEKGLGEYDLTKIEIIDSVTTGVGDEIPALVQLDQNFPNPFNPNTTIQFSIQKTMHVSLKIYNAQGQEITVLLDCEVSAGTHKLNWNANVFDSGIYYYKITVGIFNETKQMLLMK
;
A
#
# COMPACT_ATOMS: atom_id res chain seq x y z
N MET A 1 -15.72 48.38 -31.21
CA MET A 1 -16.11 47.10 -30.61
C MET A 1 -14.82 46.38 -30.23
N GLN A 2 -14.39 46.64 -28.98
CA GLN A 2 -13.14 46.06 -28.41
C GLN A 2 -13.42 44.65 -27.97
N ILE A 3 -12.61 43.68 -28.45
CA ILE A 3 -12.65 42.29 -28.00
C ILE A 3 -11.68 42.15 -26.82
N ASP A 4 -12.22 41.85 -25.67
CA ASP A 4 -11.47 41.53 -24.44
C ASP A 4 -10.75 40.18 -24.64
N LYS A 5 -9.41 40.20 -24.51
CA LYS A 5 -8.52 39.04 -24.67
C LYS A 5 -8.03 38.57 -23.28
N SER A 6 -8.90 38.15 -22.39
CA SER A 6 -8.42 37.56 -21.13
C SER A 6 -9.27 36.41 -20.57
N ALA A 7 -9.65 35.46 -21.43
CA ALA A 7 -10.13 34.17 -20.93
C ALA A 7 -9.07 33.09 -21.15
N LYS A 8 -8.27 32.80 -20.12
CA LYS A 8 -7.42 31.60 -20.09
C LYS A 8 -8.31 30.37 -19.97
N LEU A 9 -8.52 29.67 -21.09
CA LEU A 9 -9.14 28.34 -21.07
C LEU A 9 -8.17 27.37 -20.38
N THR A 10 -8.47 26.96 -19.19
CA THR A 10 -7.77 25.87 -18.50
C THR A 10 -8.40 24.55 -18.94
N ILE A 11 -7.78 23.88 -19.89
CA ILE A 11 -8.23 22.55 -20.35
C ILE A 11 -7.53 21.51 -19.48
N SER A 12 -8.28 20.59 -18.85
CA SER A 12 -7.68 19.49 -18.08
C SER A 12 -6.83 18.61 -19.02
N ARG A 13 -5.76 18.01 -18.52
CA ARG A 13 -4.84 17.15 -19.30
C ARG A 13 -5.59 16.07 -20.10
N ARG A 14 -6.72 15.62 -19.63
CA ARG A 14 -7.57 14.61 -20.26
C ARG A 14 -8.34 15.13 -21.49
N LYS A 15 -8.79 16.39 -21.49
CA LYS A 15 -9.45 17.01 -22.65
C LYS A 15 -8.48 17.30 -23.80
N PHE A 16 -7.20 17.53 -23.48
CA PHE A 16 -6.18 17.74 -24.51
C PHE A 16 -5.94 16.51 -25.38
N THR A 17 -6.01 15.31 -24.80
CA THR A 17 -5.84 14.05 -25.54
C THR A 17 -7.05 13.70 -26.42
N GLN A 18 -8.24 14.18 -26.07
CA GLN A 18 -9.46 13.92 -26.86
C GLN A 18 -9.62 14.85 -28.09
N ILE A 19 -9.00 16.04 -28.05
CA ILE A 19 -9.12 17.03 -29.17
C ILE A 19 -8.18 16.68 -30.32
N ILE A 20 -7.14 15.90 -30.13
CA ILE A 20 -6.20 15.50 -31.20
C ILE A 20 -6.75 14.35 -32.08
N GLY A 21 -7.82 13.69 -31.67
CA GLY A 21 -8.42 12.55 -32.37
C GLY A 21 -9.44 12.87 -33.50
N ALA A 22 -9.80 14.11 -33.75
CA ALA A 22 -10.91 14.45 -34.61
C ALA A 22 -10.62 15.59 -35.59
N THR A 23 -9.57 15.50 -36.41
CA THR A 23 -9.47 16.18 -37.73
C THR A 23 -8.23 15.64 -38.45
N SER A 24 -8.42 14.71 -39.37
CA SER A 24 -7.44 14.36 -40.37
C SER A 24 -8.06 14.47 -41.78
N VAL A 25 -7.77 15.57 -42.47
CA VAL A 25 -7.71 15.60 -43.94
C VAL A 25 -6.34 16.13 -44.33
N GLY A 26 -5.67 15.33 -45.10
CA GLY A 26 -4.36 15.28 -45.62
C GLY A 26 -3.51 16.55 -45.78
N LEU A 27 -2.25 16.38 -45.41
CA LEU A 27 -1.10 16.85 -46.18
C LEU A 27 0.15 16.10 -45.66
N VAL A 28 0.80 15.41 -46.60
CA VAL A 28 2.06 14.68 -46.38
C VAL A 28 3.18 15.68 -46.15
N PHE A 29 3.67 15.79 -44.95
CA PHE A 29 5.03 16.17 -44.64
C PHE A 29 5.50 15.34 -43.44
N SER A 30 6.43 14.45 -43.70
CA SER A 30 7.13 13.68 -42.68
C SER A 30 8.10 14.62 -41.93
N PRO A 31 7.87 14.86 -40.65
CA PRO A 31 8.96 15.01 -39.72
C PRO A 31 9.05 13.72 -38.91
N ALA A 32 10.23 13.11 -38.93
CA ALA A 32 10.56 12.06 -38.00
C ALA A 32 10.26 12.59 -36.59
N PHE A 33 9.10 12.29 -36.03
CA PHE A 33 8.85 12.37 -34.62
C PHE A 33 9.75 11.30 -33.98
N PHE A 34 10.85 11.74 -33.44
CA PHE A 34 11.54 11.00 -32.41
C PHE A 34 10.49 10.71 -31.33
N ILE A 35 9.89 9.53 -31.39
CA ILE A 35 9.39 8.88 -30.18
C ILE A 35 10.68 8.73 -29.35
N LYS A 36 10.94 9.69 -28.48
CA LYS A 36 11.77 9.42 -27.32
C LYS A 36 11.10 8.22 -26.66
N ASN A 37 11.65 7.04 -26.90
CA ASN A 37 11.49 5.96 -25.97
C ASN A 37 11.59 6.61 -24.62
N ALA A 38 10.55 6.51 -23.82
CA ALA A 38 10.66 6.78 -22.40
C ALA A 38 11.75 5.82 -21.94
N SER A 39 12.99 6.31 -21.99
CA SER A 39 14.11 5.69 -21.31
C SER A 39 13.61 5.43 -19.92
N ALA A 40 13.76 4.22 -19.46
CA ALA A 40 13.56 3.83 -18.07
C ALA A 40 13.99 5.03 -17.23
N SER A 41 13.02 5.65 -16.55
CA SER A 41 13.33 6.73 -15.63
C SER A 41 14.38 6.13 -14.71
N VAL A 42 15.52 6.79 -14.63
CA VAL A 42 16.44 6.59 -13.52
C VAL A 42 15.57 6.89 -12.30
N TYR A 43 15.07 5.85 -11.64
CA TYR A 43 14.31 6.00 -10.40
C TYR A 43 15.28 6.61 -9.41
N SER A 44 15.20 7.94 -9.26
CA SER A 44 15.60 8.57 -8.01
C SER A 44 14.78 7.82 -6.95
N ASN A 45 15.40 7.21 -5.98
CA ASN A 45 14.84 6.34 -4.96
C ASN A 45 13.33 6.52 -4.76
N THR A 46 12.56 5.47 -5.04
CA THR A 46 11.12 5.47 -4.75
C THR A 46 10.94 5.62 -3.25
N ILE A 47 10.23 6.68 -2.83
CA ILE A 47 10.07 7.01 -1.40
C ILE A 47 8.76 6.46 -0.88
N VAL A 48 8.82 5.77 0.26
CA VAL A 48 7.67 5.35 1.05
C VAL A 48 7.82 5.93 2.47
N ALA A 49 6.88 6.75 2.89
CA ALA A 49 6.80 7.25 4.24
C ALA A 49 6.10 6.23 5.14
N THR A 50 6.69 5.93 6.30
CA THR A 50 6.05 5.15 7.37
C THR A 50 5.89 6.02 8.60
N ALA A 51 4.89 5.71 9.42
CA ALA A 51 4.73 6.36 10.72
C ALA A 51 4.25 5.38 11.76
N THR A 52 4.78 5.47 12.95
CA THR A 52 4.34 4.66 14.09
C THR A 52 3.20 5.38 14.81
N ILE A 53 2.05 4.70 14.98
CA ILE A 53 0.90 5.21 15.71
C ILE A 53 0.32 4.12 16.61
N SER A 54 -0.05 4.47 17.85
CA SER A 54 -0.65 3.55 18.83
C SER A 54 -2.18 3.66 18.88
N SER A 55 -2.74 4.75 18.39
CA SER A 55 -4.18 5.02 18.40
C SER A 55 -4.61 5.84 17.18
N TYR A 56 -5.93 5.89 16.95
CA TYR A 56 -6.53 6.75 15.93
C TYR A 56 -6.97 8.11 16.52
N ASP A 57 -6.16 8.70 17.42
CA ASP A 57 -6.39 10.08 17.88
C ASP A 57 -6.28 11.04 16.70
N GLU A 58 -7.31 11.86 16.49
CA GLU A 58 -7.42 12.72 15.31
C GLU A 58 -6.31 13.77 15.25
N ALA A 59 -5.96 14.39 16.39
CA ALA A 59 -4.94 15.44 16.44
C ALA A 59 -3.55 14.86 16.13
N PHE A 60 -3.26 13.69 16.68
CA PHE A 60 -2.03 12.97 16.42
C PHE A 60 -1.93 12.51 14.95
N LEU A 61 -3.03 11.95 14.41
CA LEU A 61 -3.09 11.54 13.01
C LEU A 61 -2.86 12.69 12.02
N LYS A 62 -3.40 13.90 12.33
CA LYS A 62 -3.16 15.10 11.50
C LYS A 62 -1.68 15.39 11.36
N GLU A 63 -0.93 15.33 12.46
CA GLU A 63 0.51 15.58 12.44
C GLU A 63 1.28 14.47 11.70
N VAL A 64 0.90 13.21 11.91
CA VAL A 64 1.46 12.05 11.22
C VAL A 64 1.28 12.17 9.70
N VAL A 65 0.05 12.40 9.25
CA VAL A 65 -0.28 12.53 7.82
C VAL A 65 0.43 13.71 7.21
N ARG A 66 0.44 14.87 7.89
CA ARG A 66 1.16 16.08 7.44
C ARG A 66 2.65 15.82 7.24
N LYS A 67 3.33 15.18 8.22
CA LYS A 67 4.75 14.82 8.13
C LYS A 67 5.01 13.81 7.02
N SER A 68 4.19 12.78 6.91
CA SER A 68 4.33 11.76 5.87
C SER A 68 4.19 12.36 4.48
N PHE A 69 3.23 13.25 4.26
CA PHE A 69 3.10 13.95 2.98
C PHE A 69 4.30 14.86 2.70
N ALA A 70 4.83 15.55 3.71
CA ALA A 70 6.05 16.37 3.55
C ALA A 70 7.26 15.51 3.15
N ASN A 71 7.43 14.32 3.73
CA ASN A 71 8.48 13.37 3.39
C ASN A 71 8.38 12.86 1.94
N LEU A 72 7.17 12.87 1.36
CA LEU A 72 6.92 12.54 -0.05
C LEU A 72 7.10 13.74 -1.00
N GLY A 73 7.60 14.89 -0.51
CA GLY A 73 7.71 16.13 -1.27
C GLY A 73 6.38 16.89 -1.43
N GLY A 74 5.41 16.63 -0.57
CA GLY A 74 4.05 17.20 -0.64
C GLY A 74 3.16 16.48 -1.64
N LEU A 75 1.96 17.02 -1.86
CA LEU A 75 0.96 16.46 -2.79
C LEU A 75 0.79 17.28 -4.08
N GLY A 76 1.53 18.39 -4.22
CA GLY A 76 1.35 19.34 -5.31
C GLY A 76 1.69 18.82 -6.71
N ASP A 77 2.36 17.68 -6.83
CA ASP A 77 2.61 16.97 -8.09
C ASP A 77 1.43 16.11 -8.53
N ILE A 78 0.60 15.62 -7.59
CA ILE A 78 -0.53 14.72 -7.86
C ILE A 78 -1.90 15.38 -7.69
N ILE A 79 -2.01 16.47 -6.91
CA ILE A 79 -3.25 17.22 -6.70
C ILE A 79 -3.03 18.68 -7.13
N LYS A 80 -3.87 19.18 -8.01
CA LYS A 80 -3.89 20.56 -8.46
C LYS A 80 -5.14 21.27 -7.92
N PRO A 81 -5.10 22.62 -7.76
CA PRO A 81 -6.28 23.38 -7.37
C PRO A 81 -7.47 23.10 -8.29
N GLY A 82 -8.58 22.68 -7.69
CA GLY A 82 -9.82 22.39 -8.40
C GLY A 82 -9.99 20.93 -8.87
N ASP A 83 -8.98 20.06 -8.67
CA ASP A 83 -9.06 18.66 -9.07
C ASP A 83 -10.22 17.91 -8.41
N SER A 84 -10.76 16.94 -9.15
CA SER A 84 -11.70 15.93 -8.65
C SER A 84 -10.92 14.73 -8.12
N VAL A 85 -10.94 14.53 -6.81
CA VAL A 85 -10.16 13.47 -6.15
C VAL A 85 -11.08 12.37 -5.64
N GLY A 86 -10.79 11.12 -6.00
CA GLY A 86 -11.47 9.93 -5.49
C GLY A 86 -10.64 9.20 -4.47
N ILE A 87 -11.21 8.89 -3.30
CA ILE A 87 -10.61 8.03 -2.28
C ILE A 87 -11.35 6.69 -2.29
N LYS A 88 -10.68 5.62 -2.72
CA LYS A 88 -11.19 4.25 -2.61
C LYS A 88 -10.90 3.69 -1.22
N ILE A 89 -11.93 3.51 -0.43
CA ILE A 89 -11.86 2.85 0.89
C ILE A 89 -12.03 1.32 0.77
N ASN A 90 -12.02 0.60 1.88
CA ASN A 90 -12.22 -0.85 1.92
C ASN A 90 -13.24 -1.21 3.01
N LEU A 91 -14.42 -1.66 2.59
CA LEU A 91 -15.51 -2.13 3.47
C LEU A 91 -15.95 -3.57 3.09
N THR A 92 -14.98 -4.41 2.78
CA THR A 92 -15.23 -5.79 2.33
C THR A 92 -16.16 -6.54 3.26
N GLY A 93 -17.22 -7.17 2.71
CA GLY A 93 -18.12 -8.08 3.40
C GLY A 93 -19.37 -7.42 3.97
N GLY A 94 -19.41 -6.10 4.11
CA GLY A 94 -20.57 -5.39 4.64
C GLY A 94 -20.86 -5.61 6.13
N ALA A 95 -21.93 -5.00 6.62
CA ALA A 95 -22.31 -5.01 8.04
C ALA A 95 -22.66 -6.41 8.56
N ALA A 96 -23.29 -7.25 7.74
CA ALA A 96 -23.61 -8.64 8.12
C ALA A 96 -22.35 -9.46 8.39
N GLN A 97 -21.29 -9.29 7.57
CA GLN A 97 -20.01 -9.96 7.82
C GLN A 97 -19.21 -9.30 8.94
N ALA A 98 -19.45 -8.01 9.20
CA ALA A 98 -18.87 -7.32 10.34
C ALA A 98 -19.24 -7.98 11.67
N ALA A 99 -20.51 -8.40 11.85
CA ALA A 99 -20.97 -9.12 13.04
C ALA A 99 -20.30 -10.49 13.16
N ASN A 100 -20.20 -11.24 12.04
CA ASN A 100 -19.50 -12.52 12.00
C ASN A 100 -18.03 -12.37 12.35
N TYR A 101 -17.37 -11.35 11.80
CA TYR A 101 -15.96 -11.04 12.11
C TYR A 101 -15.77 -10.70 13.58
N GLN A 102 -16.62 -9.86 14.17
CA GLN A 102 -16.56 -9.50 15.59
C GLN A 102 -16.77 -10.72 16.49
N SER A 103 -17.70 -11.59 16.14
CA SER A 103 -17.93 -12.85 16.85
C SER A 103 -16.70 -13.77 16.79
N ALA A 104 -16.06 -13.88 15.63
CA ALA A 104 -14.90 -14.76 15.43
C ALA A 104 -13.60 -14.21 16.05
N SER A 105 -13.38 -12.89 16.02
CA SER A 105 -12.12 -12.26 16.38
C SER A 105 -12.13 -11.52 17.72
N GLY A 106 -13.31 -11.20 18.25
CA GLY A 106 -13.49 -10.34 19.42
C GLY A 106 -13.11 -8.87 19.18
N LYS A 107 -12.95 -8.43 17.92
CA LYS A 107 -12.51 -7.08 17.53
C LYS A 107 -13.53 -6.38 16.64
N LEU A 108 -13.59 -5.06 16.74
CA LEU A 108 -14.43 -4.24 15.86
C LEU A 108 -13.83 -4.18 14.44
N VAL A 109 -14.68 -4.25 13.43
CA VAL A 109 -14.25 -4.19 12.02
C VAL A 109 -13.56 -2.88 11.66
N GLY A 110 -14.06 -1.74 12.14
CA GLY A 110 -13.47 -0.42 11.88
C GLY A 110 -12.05 -0.26 12.46
N GLU A 111 -11.66 -1.10 13.42
CA GLU A 111 -10.30 -1.07 13.95
C GLU A 111 -9.33 -1.96 13.17
N THR A 112 -9.77 -3.15 12.76
CA THR A 112 -8.84 -4.19 12.31
C THR A 112 -9.08 -4.67 10.89
N TYR A 113 -10.26 -4.43 10.32
CA TYR A 113 -10.67 -5.08 9.07
C TYR A 113 -10.99 -4.10 7.94
N TRP A 114 -11.62 -2.97 8.24
CA TRP A 114 -11.99 -1.92 7.29
C TRP A 114 -11.07 -0.70 7.40
N THR A 115 -11.08 0.16 6.37
CA THR A 115 -10.45 1.47 6.44
C THR A 115 -10.94 2.23 7.66
N ASN A 116 -10.04 2.74 8.51
CA ASN A 116 -10.47 3.46 9.72
C ASN A 116 -11.11 4.81 9.35
N PRO A 117 -12.33 5.12 9.86
CA PRO A 117 -13.05 6.36 9.50
C PRO A 117 -12.33 7.63 9.98
N VAL A 118 -11.62 7.61 11.13
CA VAL A 118 -10.86 8.78 11.60
C VAL A 118 -9.65 9.03 10.70
N LEU A 119 -8.96 7.98 10.25
CA LEU A 119 -7.88 8.13 9.29
C LEU A 119 -8.41 8.66 7.94
N LEU A 120 -9.57 8.18 7.48
CA LEU A 120 -10.24 8.70 6.29
C LEU A 120 -10.54 10.20 6.42
N LYS A 121 -11.06 10.63 7.57
CA LYS A 121 -11.33 12.05 7.85
C LYS A 121 -10.07 12.90 7.74
N VAL A 122 -9.00 12.48 8.40
CA VAL A 122 -7.74 13.24 8.43
C VAL A 122 -7.10 13.31 7.03
N VAL A 123 -7.03 12.20 6.31
CA VAL A 123 -6.50 12.18 4.95
C VAL A 123 -7.37 12.99 4.00
N GLY A 124 -8.70 12.83 4.06
CA GLY A 124 -9.63 13.59 3.25
C GLY A 124 -9.50 15.11 3.45
N GLN A 125 -9.34 15.55 4.71
CA GLN A 125 -9.11 16.97 4.99
C GLN A 125 -7.77 17.46 4.41
N ALA A 126 -6.69 16.70 4.59
CA ALA A 126 -5.38 17.06 4.04
C ALA A 126 -5.36 17.13 2.50
N ILE A 127 -6.19 16.32 1.82
CA ILE A 127 -6.38 16.35 0.37
C ILE A 127 -7.13 17.63 -0.05
N LYS A 128 -8.15 18.04 0.70
CA LYS A 128 -8.85 19.32 0.48
C LYS A 128 -7.90 20.50 0.69
N ASP A 129 -7.10 20.46 1.75
CA ASP A 129 -6.10 21.51 2.05
C ASP A 129 -5.02 21.58 0.96
N ALA A 130 -4.73 20.47 0.27
CA ALA A 130 -3.83 20.44 -0.89
C ALA A 130 -4.45 21.03 -2.18
N GLY A 131 -5.75 21.39 -2.16
CA GLY A 131 -6.41 22.09 -3.25
C GLY A 131 -7.47 21.32 -4.01
N ALA A 132 -7.84 20.11 -3.59
CA ALA A 132 -8.93 19.36 -4.23
C ALA A 132 -10.23 20.18 -4.26
N GLY A 133 -10.81 20.33 -5.45
CA GLY A 133 -12.07 21.05 -5.64
C GLY A 133 -13.30 20.20 -5.35
N LYS A 134 -13.19 18.90 -5.63
CA LYS A 134 -14.22 17.89 -5.34
C LYS A 134 -13.58 16.68 -4.69
N LEU A 135 -14.24 16.16 -3.67
CA LEU A 135 -13.82 14.94 -2.99
C LEU A 135 -14.91 13.88 -3.09
N TYR A 136 -14.53 12.72 -3.58
CA TYR A 136 -15.41 11.55 -3.68
C TYR A 136 -14.87 10.42 -2.81
N ILE A 137 -15.75 9.79 -2.04
CA ILE A 137 -15.45 8.54 -1.33
C ILE A 137 -16.07 7.40 -2.12
N LEU A 138 -15.26 6.40 -2.44
CA LEU A 138 -15.58 5.36 -3.42
C LEU A 138 -15.56 3.98 -2.76
N GLU A 139 -16.64 3.22 -2.89
CA GLU A 139 -16.69 1.80 -2.54
C GLU A 139 -17.80 1.12 -3.33
N ALA A 140 -17.60 -0.15 -3.69
CA ALA A 140 -18.70 -0.99 -4.17
C ALA A 140 -19.28 -1.73 -2.96
N LEU A 141 -20.36 -1.21 -2.41
CA LEU A 141 -20.93 -1.63 -1.14
C LEU A 141 -21.49 -3.05 -1.19
N ASN A 142 -21.38 -3.76 -0.09
CA ASN A 142 -22.20 -4.96 0.17
C ASN A 142 -23.58 -4.56 0.74
N ASP A 143 -23.63 -3.48 1.53
CA ASP A 143 -24.84 -2.93 2.13
C ASP A 143 -24.60 -1.48 2.58
N TRP A 144 -25.68 -0.69 2.74
CA TRP A 144 -25.62 0.71 3.19
C TRP A 144 -25.39 0.84 4.71
N GLU A 145 -25.68 -0.21 5.49
CA GLU A 145 -25.42 -0.23 6.93
C GLU A 145 -23.92 -0.04 7.21
N SER A 146 -23.05 -0.50 6.32
CA SER A 146 -21.60 -0.29 6.42
C SER A 146 -21.20 1.19 6.47
N ILE A 147 -21.90 2.04 5.74
CA ILE A 147 -21.69 3.50 5.75
C ILE A 147 -22.38 4.15 6.94
N ASN A 148 -23.63 3.75 7.20
CA ASN A 148 -24.49 4.46 8.14
C ASN A 148 -24.15 4.19 9.62
N ASN A 149 -23.63 3.01 9.95
CA ASN A 149 -23.53 2.54 11.34
C ASN A 149 -22.11 2.49 11.89
N PHE A 150 -21.08 2.86 11.09
CA PHE A 150 -19.68 2.71 11.47
C PHE A 150 -18.86 4.01 11.37
N GLY A 151 -19.52 5.16 11.39
CA GLY A 151 -18.88 6.47 11.43
C GLY A 151 -18.45 7.04 10.07
N TYR A 152 -18.70 6.34 8.97
CA TYR A 152 -18.30 6.84 7.64
C TYR A 152 -19.22 7.97 7.16
N LYS A 153 -20.53 7.87 7.45
CA LYS A 153 -21.49 8.91 7.04
C LYS A 153 -21.11 10.28 7.64
N GLU A 154 -20.81 10.32 8.93
CA GLU A 154 -20.41 11.54 9.63
C GLU A 154 -19.09 12.08 9.06
N VAL A 155 -18.16 11.23 8.70
CA VAL A 155 -16.90 11.63 8.07
C VAL A 155 -17.15 12.22 6.69
N ILE A 156 -17.93 11.56 5.84
CA ILE A 156 -18.30 12.03 4.50
C ILE A 156 -18.96 13.40 4.57
N ASP A 157 -19.94 13.56 5.46
CA ASP A 157 -20.65 14.82 5.68
C ASP A 157 -19.68 15.92 6.17
N SER A 158 -18.81 15.63 7.14
CA SER A 158 -17.82 16.58 7.67
C SER A 158 -16.81 17.06 6.64
N LEU A 159 -16.46 16.20 5.68
CA LEU A 159 -15.59 16.52 4.56
C LEU A 159 -16.32 17.24 3.42
N SER A 160 -17.66 17.37 3.48
CA SER A 160 -18.48 17.78 2.33
C SER A 160 -18.14 16.94 1.08
N ALA A 161 -17.84 15.66 1.27
CA ALA A 161 -17.53 14.74 0.22
C ALA A 161 -18.79 14.09 -0.36
N THR A 162 -18.71 13.60 -1.59
CA THR A 162 -19.78 12.81 -2.21
C THR A 162 -19.42 11.33 -2.14
N PHE A 163 -20.31 10.51 -1.56
CA PHE A 163 -20.14 9.07 -1.63
C PHE A 163 -20.69 8.52 -2.96
N ILE A 164 -19.95 7.62 -3.59
CA ILE A 164 -20.37 6.91 -4.80
C ILE A 164 -20.35 5.40 -4.52
N ASP A 165 -21.52 4.77 -4.56
CA ASP A 165 -21.59 3.31 -4.62
C ASP A 165 -21.23 2.84 -6.04
N LEU A 166 -20.09 2.17 -6.14
CA LEU A 166 -19.56 1.73 -7.42
C LEU A 166 -20.32 0.54 -8.02
N ASN A 167 -21.21 -0.11 -7.25
CA ASN A 167 -22.13 -1.12 -7.80
C ASN A 167 -23.27 -0.50 -8.60
N GLU A 168 -23.57 0.78 -8.37
CA GLU A 168 -24.65 1.48 -9.03
C GLU A 168 -24.10 2.29 -10.22
N LYS A 169 -24.97 2.58 -11.18
CA LYS A 169 -24.62 3.51 -12.27
C LYS A 169 -24.62 4.96 -11.78
N ALA A 170 -25.47 5.27 -10.81
CA ALA A 170 -25.65 6.63 -10.27
C ALA A 170 -24.30 7.23 -9.82
N PRO A 171 -24.13 8.57 -10.03
CA PRO A 171 -25.09 9.53 -10.59
C PRO A 171 -25.19 9.52 -12.13
N TYR A 172 -24.56 8.57 -12.80
CA TYR A 172 -24.58 8.42 -14.25
C TYR A 172 -25.72 7.50 -14.69
N THR A 173 -26.05 7.53 -15.98
CA THR A 173 -27.10 6.67 -16.56
C THR A 173 -26.58 5.29 -16.95
N GLU A 174 -25.27 5.21 -17.27
CA GLU A 174 -24.63 3.98 -17.75
C GLU A 174 -23.26 3.77 -17.09
N TYR A 175 -22.82 2.51 -17.03
CA TYR A 175 -21.41 2.21 -16.79
C TYR A 175 -20.56 2.62 -17.99
N ILE A 176 -19.29 2.81 -17.74
CA ILE A 176 -18.31 3.08 -18.81
C ILE A 176 -17.44 1.85 -19.07
N GLU A 177 -16.97 1.74 -20.31
CA GLU A 177 -15.91 0.80 -20.68
C GLU A 177 -14.56 1.51 -20.63
N LYS A 178 -13.76 1.23 -19.59
CA LYS A 178 -12.45 1.84 -19.41
C LYS A 178 -11.38 0.97 -20.06
N SER A 179 -10.64 1.51 -21.04
CA SER A 179 -9.51 0.80 -21.66
C SER A 179 -8.36 0.59 -20.68
N VAL A 180 -7.77 -0.60 -20.72
CA VAL A 180 -6.53 -0.95 -19.99
C VAL A 180 -5.29 -0.58 -20.83
N GLY A 181 -5.45 -0.39 -22.13
CA GLY A 181 -4.36 -0.17 -23.09
C GLY A 181 -3.84 -1.48 -23.69
N ASP A 182 -2.81 -1.37 -24.53
CA ASP A 182 -2.29 -2.50 -25.33
C ASP A 182 -1.54 -3.56 -24.47
N GLN A 183 -1.20 -3.20 -23.24
CA GLN A 183 -0.46 -4.09 -22.33
C GLN A 183 -1.37 -4.80 -21.31
N TYR A 184 -2.65 -4.94 -21.60
CA TYR A 184 -3.54 -5.70 -20.74
C TYR A 184 -3.08 -7.17 -20.59
N LEU A 185 -3.41 -7.76 -19.46
CA LEU A 185 -3.03 -9.15 -19.18
C LEU A 185 -4.22 -10.11 -19.30
N ILE A 186 -5.42 -9.67 -18.93
CA ILE A 186 -6.66 -10.46 -18.97
C ILE A 186 -7.75 -9.69 -19.73
N TYR A 187 -8.02 -8.43 -19.35
CA TYR A 187 -9.13 -7.65 -19.88
C TYR A 187 -8.66 -6.40 -20.61
N PRO A 188 -8.96 -6.28 -21.92
CA PRO A 188 -8.62 -5.07 -22.68
C PRO A 188 -9.44 -3.86 -22.21
N LYS A 189 -10.59 -4.10 -21.58
CA LYS A 189 -11.50 -3.09 -21.04
C LYS A 189 -12.10 -3.55 -19.72
N LEU A 190 -12.47 -2.61 -18.88
CA LEU A 190 -13.11 -2.81 -17.58
C LEU A 190 -14.41 -2.02 -17.52
N THR A 191 -15.49 -2.66 -17.06
CA THR A 191 -16.78 -2.01 -16.83
C THR A 191 -16.75 -1.32 -15.48
N LEU A 192 -16.92 0.01 -15.45
CA LEU A 192 -16.79 0.83 -14.24
C LEU A 192 -17.93 1.86 -14.13
N ASN A 193 -18.15 2.39 -12.91
CA ASN A 193 -18.98 3.57 -12.73
C ASN A 193 -18.41 4.77 -13.48
N GLY A 194 -19.27 5.65 -14.01
CA GLY A 194 -18.89 6.84 -14.80
C GLY A 194 -17.94 7.79 -14.10
N ILE A 195 -17.89 7.77 -12.76
CA ILE A 195 -16.99 8.63 -11.96
C ILE A 195 -15.52 8.52 -12.39
N PHE A 196 -15.08 7.33 -12.83
CA PHE A 196 -13.69 7.11 -13.26
C PHE A 196 -13.28 7.87 -14.53
N ASN A 197 -14.21 8.55 -15.22
CA ASN A 197 -13.90 9.50 -16.27
C ASN A 197 -13.72 10.94 -15.77
N GLU A 198 -14.17 11.23 -14.55
CA GLU A 198 -14.12 12.58 -13.96
C GLU A 198 -12.98 12.78 -12.96
N LEU A 199 -12.40 11.69 -12.46
CA LEU A 199 -11.32 11.79 -11.50
C LEU A 199 -10.02 12.25 -12.16
N ASP A 200 -9.43 13.30 -11.58
CA ASP A 200 -8.08 13.76 -11.89
C ASP A 200 -7.04 13.01 -11.03
N CYS A 201 -7.40 12.63 -9.82
CA CYS A 201 -6.55 11.89 -8.89
C CYS A 201 -7.33 10.75 -8.21
N LEU A 202 -6.72 9.57 -8.16
CA LEU A 202 -7.25 8.40 -7.45
C LEU A 202 -6.32 8.04 -6.29
N ILE A 203 -6.88 7.91 -5.09
CA ILE A 203 -6.19 7.53 -3.87
C ILE A 203 -6.76 6.21 -3.38
N SER A 204 -5.89 5.28 -2.99
CA SER A 204 -6.28 4.00 -2.40
C SER A 204 -6.00 3.99 -0.90
N MET A 205 -7.04 3.75 -0.09
CA MET A 205 -6.96 3.68 1.37
C MET A 205 -7.41 2.31 1.90
N PRO A 206 -6.63 1.25 1.72
CA PRO A 206 -6.96 -0.06 2.24
C PRO A 206 -6.57 -0.21 3.72
N LYS A 207 -7.08 -1.28 4.34
CA LYS A 207 -6.48 -1.91 5.51
C LYS A 207 -5.43 -2.91 5.03
N ALA A 208 -4.21 -2.83 5.54
CA ALA A 208 -3.17 -3.82 5.25
C ALA A 208 -3.54 -5.16 5.90
N LYS A 209 -3.75 -6.19 5.12
CA LYS A 209 -4.16 -7.52 5.63
C LYS A 209 -3.72 -8.65 4.71
N GLN A 210 -3.62 -9.85 5.27
CA GLN A 210 -3.40 -11.06 4.48
C GLN A 210 -4.65 -11.39 3.65
N HIS A 211 -4.46 -12.10 2.54
CA HIS A 211 -5.52 -12.53 1.65
C HIS A 211 -5.28 -13.96 1.18
N ALA A 212 -6.27 -14.82 1.35
CA ALA A 212 -6.15 -16.25 1.07
C ALA A 212 -5.77 -16.56 -0.40
N THR A 213 -6.26 -15.77 -1.36
CA THR A 213 -6.03 -16.06 -2.79
C THR A 213 -4.84 -15.27 -3.36
N SER A 214 -4.77 -13.95 -3.11
CA SER A 214 -3.74 -13.07 -3.69
C SER A 214 -2.53 -12.82 -2.79
N GLY A 215 -2.46 -13.46 -1.63
CA GLY A 215 -1.41 -13.27 -0.64
C GLY A 215 -1.69 -12.12 0.32
N VAL A 216 -1.88 -10.91 -0.19
CA VAL A 216 -2.13 -9.70 0.61
C VAL A 216 -3.21 -8.82 0.01
N THR A 217 -3.85 -8.00 0.86
CA THR A 217 -4.72 -6.89 0.46
C THR A 217 -4.05 -5.60 0.88
N HIS A 218 -3.67 -4.81 -0.10
CA HIS A 218 -3.03 -3.51 0.06
C HIS A 218 -3.55 -2.56 -1.03
N GLY A 219 -2.81 -1.49 -1.35
CA GLY A 219 -3.22 -0.42 -2.26
C GLY A 219 -3.67 -0.89 -3.63
N MET A 220 -2.88 -1.75 -4.28
CA MET A 220 -3.19 -2.23 -5.62
C MET A 220 -4.42 -3.13 -5.64
N LYS A 221 -4.48 -4.12 -4.73
CA LYS A 221 -5.60 -5.06 -4.70
C LYS A 221 -6.91 -4.41 -4.24
N ASN A 222 -6.87 -3.32 -3.49
CA ASN A 222 -8.06 -2.57 -3.09
C ASN A 222 -8.90 -2.14 -4.31
N LEU A 223 -8.29 -1.96 -5.48
CA LEU A 223 -8.97 -1.65 -6.74
C LEU A 223 -9.83 -2.79 -7.29
N VAL A 224 -9.72 -4.00 -6.79
CA VAL A 224 -10.70 -5.06 -7.10
C VAL A 224 -12.12 -4.62 -6.71
N GLY A 225 -12.26 -3.84 -5.65
CA GLY A 225 -13.53 -3.26 -5.19
C GLY A 225 -14.02 -2.05 -6.01
N ILE A 226 -13.41 -1.71 -7.14
CA ILE A 226 -14.00 -0.72 -8.07
C ILE A 226 -14.86 -1.36 -9.16
N LEU A 227 -14.73 -2.67 -9.33
CA LEU A 227 -15.57 -3.42 -10.27
C LEU A 227 -16.96 -3.62 -9.67
N PRO A 228 -18.03 -3.28 -10.37
CA PRO A 228 -19.39 -3.43 -9.87
C PRO A 228 -19.78 -4.89 -9.68
N ILE A 229 -20.72 -5.13 -8.76
CA ILE A 229 -21.54 -6.35 -8.70
C ILE A 229 -23.00 -5.88 -8.82
N PRO A 230 -23.51 -5.58 -10.01
CA PRO A 230 -24.88 -5.15 -10.17
C PRO A 230 -25.85 -6.21 -9.66
N SER A 231 -26.96 -5.77 -9.06
CA SER A 231 -28.04 -6.66 -8.58
C SER A 231 -28.47 -7.62 -9.68
N GLY A 232 -28.45 -8.93 -9.42
CA GLY A 232 -28.88 -9.97 -10.35
C GLY A 232 -27.85 -10.44 -11.37
N ILE A 233 -26.63 -9.86 -11.40
CA ILE A 233 -25.57 -10.28 -12.31
C ILE A 233 -24.44 -11.00 -11.55
N TYR A 234 -24.80 -12.01 -10.77
CA TYR A 234 -23.82 -12.97 -10.28
C TYR A 234 -23.42 -13.90 -11.43
N ASN A 235 -22.11 -13.97 -11.72
CA ASN A 235 -21.49 -14.87 -12.71
C ASN A 235 -21.66 -14.51 -14.20
N GLN A 236 -21.98 -13.29 -14.56
CA GLN A 236 -22.02 -12.90 -15.98
C GLN A 236 -20.86 -11.98 -16.34
N GLY A 237 -19.91 -12.52 -17.07
CA GLY A 237 -18.89 -11.76 -17.76
C GLY A 237 -17.66 -11.40 -16.94
N ALA A 238 -16.57 -11.37 -17.63
CA ALA A 238 -15.21 -11.27 -17.13
C ALA A 238 -14.87 -9.90 -16.52
N SER A 239 -15.65 -8.84 -16.84
CA SER A 239 -15.39 -7.46 -16.41
C SER A 239 -15.99 -7.08 -15.05
N TYR A 240 -16.71 -7.97 -14.40
CA TYR A 240 -17.35 -7.74 -13.11
C TYR A 240 -16.61 -8.44 -11.97
N ARG A 241 -16.65 -7.87 -10.75
CA ARG A 241 -15.93 -8.35 -9.57
C ARG A 241 -16.17 -9.85 -9.25
N ALA A 242 -17.39 -10.34 -9.47
CA ALA A 242 -17.70 -11.76 -9.24
C ALA A 242 -16.86 -12.70 -10.12
N GLY A 243 -16.67 -12.36 -11.40
CA GLY A 243 -15.93 -13.20 -12.36
C GLY A 243 -14.43 -13.30 -12.07
N ILE A 244 -13.82 -12.26 -11.50
CA ILE A 244 -12.36 -12.25 -11.26
C ILE A 244 -11.92 -13.05 -10.04
N HIS A 245 -12.83 -13.34 -9.10
CA HIS A 245 -12.55 -14.20 -7.94
C HIS A 245 -12.78 -15.68 -8.22
N GLN A 246 -13.37 -16.02 -9.37
CA GLN A 246 -13.49 -17.42 -9.75
C GLN A 246 -12.10 -17.99 -10.04
N LEU A 247 -11.87 -19.21 -9.55
CA LEU A 247 -10.65 -20.00 -9.72
C LEU A 247 -10.48 -20.42 -11.19
N GLN A 248 -10.37 -19.46 -12.12
CA GLN A 248 -10.08 -19.79 -13.49
C GLN A 248 -8.58 -20.02 -13.66
N VAL A 249 -8.28 -21.16 -14.25
CA VAL A 249 -6.93 -21.52 -14.66
C VAL A 249 -6.59 -20.69 -15.90
N HIS A 250 -5.58 -19.84 -15.81
CA HIS A 250 -4.98 -19.19 -16.97
C HIS A 250 -3.59 -19.78 -17.15
N ASP A 251 -3.27 -20.24 -18.35
CA ASP A 251 -2.00 -20.90 -18.69
C ASP A 251 -1.69 -22.10 -17.77
N GLY A 252 -2.71 -22.84 -17.32
CA GLY A 252 -2.55 -23.97 -16.41
C GLY A 252 -2.25 -23.62 -14.95
N ILE A 253 -2.22 -22.33 -14.60
CA ILE A 253 -1.89 -21.84 -13.26
C ILE A 253 -3.17 -21.43 -12.50
N PRO A 254 -3.53 -22.10 -11.39
CA PRO A 254 -4.66 -21.72 -10.57
C PRO A 254 -4.56 -20.28 -10.04
N ASN A 255 -5.69 -19.59 -9.90
CA ASN A 255 -5.79 -18.22 -9.37
C ASN A 255 -4.97 -17.15 -10.12
N ASN A 256 -4.43 -17.47 -11.27
CA ASN A 256 -3.55 -16.57 -12.02
C ASN A 256 -4.31 -15.34 -12.55
N ASN A 257 -5.62 -15.46 -12.77
CA ASN A 257 -6.45 -14.34 -13.24
C ASN A 257 -6.47 -13.17 -12.24
N LEU A 258 -6.71 -13.44 -10.95
CA LEU A 258 -6.82 -12.36 -9.96
C LEU A 258 -5.55 -11.50 -9.89
N CYS A 259 -4.38 -12.12 -9.85
CA CYS A 259 -3.11 -11.39 -9.82
C CYS A 259 -2.92 -10.51 -11.06
N ARG A 260 -3.27 -11.00 -12.24
CA ARG A 260 -3.17 -10.26 -13.51
C ARG A 260 -4.23 -9.17 -13.62
N VAL A 261 -5.46 -9.43 -13.16
CA VAL A 261 -6.53 -8.41 -13.14
C VAL A 261 -6.20 -7.27 -12.18
N ILE A 262 -5.52 -7.53 -11.06
CA ILE A 262 -5.00 -6.45 -10.20
C ILE A 262 -4.13 -5.47 -11.00
N LEU A 263 -3.28 -5.98 -11.90
CA LEU A 263 -2.46 -5.13 -12.76
C LEU A 263 -3.30 -4.37 -13.79
N ASP A 264 -4.26 -5.05 -14.45
CA ASP A 264 -5.16 -4.43 -15.43
C ASP A 264 -5.96 -3.27 -14.79
N LEU A 265 -6.45 -3.47 -13.56
CA LEU A 265 -7.16 -2.44 -12.79
C LEU A 265 -6.28 -1.20 -12.53
N ASN A 266 -5.04 -1.42 -12.09
CA ASN A 266 -4.10 -0.34 -11.79
C ASN A 266 -3.59 0.37 -13.05
N ARG A 267 -3.56 -0.29 -14.21
CA ARG A 267 -3.28 0.34 -15.49
C ARG A 267 -4.42 1.21 -15.98
N ALA A 268 -5.64 0.68 -15.93
CA ALA A 268 -6.82 1.42 -16.36
C ALA A 268 -7.09 2.63 -15.45
N ASN A 269 -6.75 2.53 -14.17
CA ASN A 269 -7.00 3.54 -13.15
C ASN A 269 -5.75 3.71 -12.27
N PRO A 270 -4.74 4.45 -12.75
CA PRO A 270 -3.51 4.67 -11.99
C PRO A 270 -3.81 5.26 -10.61
N VAL A 271 -3.27 4.62 -9.58
CA VAL A 271 -3.32 5.12 -8.19
C VAL A 271 -2.19 6.12 -8.01
N HIS A 272 -2.52 7.32 -7.56
CA HIS A 272 -1.58 8.41 -7.38
C HIS A 272 -1.02 8.49 -5.96
N LEU A 273 -1.76 7.93 -5.00
CA LEU A 273 -1.36 7.86 -3.60
C LEU A 273 -1.99 6.63 -2.95
N VAL A 274 -1.21 5.92 -2.17
CA VAL A 274 -1.70 4.87 -1.27
C VAL A 274 -1.50 5.33 0.16
N VAL A 275 -2.53 5.16 0.99
CA VAL A 275 -2.47 5.31 2.46
C VAL A 275 -2.90 3.98 3.07
N ASN A 276 -1.93 3.15 3.42
CA ASN A 276 -2.17 1.79 3.90
C ASN A 276 -2.17 1.75 5.43
N ASP A 277 -3.28 1.32 6.01
CA ASP A 277 -3.47 1.24 7.45
C ASP A 277 -3.06 -0.15 7.96
N ALA A 278 -1.91 -0.24 8.61
CA ALA A 278 -1.39 -1.41 9.31
C ALA A 278 -1.31 -1.20 10.83
N VAL A 279 -2.13 -0.32 11.40
CA VAL A 279 -2.12 -0.09 12.86
C VAL A 279 -2.61 -1.33 13.60
N LYS A 280 -3.85 -1.69 13.36
CA LYS A 280 -4.45 -2.96 13.78
C LYS A 280 -5.04 -3.62 12.56
N THR A 281 -4.79 -4.89 12.36
CA THR A 281 -5.18 -5.62 11.14
C THR A 281 -5.52 -7.07 11.42
N VAL A 282 -5.68 -7.86 10.36
CA VAL A 282 -5.89 -9.31 10.43
C VAL A 282 -4.91 -10.06 9.55
N LEU A 283 -4.49 -11.21 10.03
CA LEU A 283 -3.74 -12.22 9.32
C LEU A 283 -4.57 -13.50 9.19
N GLY A 284 -4.11 -14.42 8.35
CA GLY A 284 -4.75 -15.71 8.08
C GLY A 284 -5.70 -15.68 6.89
N SER A 285 -6.53 -14.66 6.74
CA SER A 285 -7.52 -14.58 5.67
C SER A 285 -8.05 -13.18 5.44
N GLU A 286 -8.73 -12.98 4.29
CA GLU A 286 -9.46 -11.74 3.96
C GLU A 286 -10.82 -11.62 4.65
N GLY A 287 -11.30 -12.66 5.31
CA GLY A 287 -12.58 -12.59 6.01
C GLY A 287 -13.08 -13.92 6.58
N PRO A 288 -14.12 -13.89 7.45
CA PRO A 288 -14.64 -15.06 8.14
C PRO A 288 -15.32 -16.09 7.22
N TRP A 289 -15.55 -15.74 5.96
CA TRP A 289 -16.18 -16.62 4.95
C TRP A 289 -15.21 -17.59 4.29
N THR A 290 -13.90 -17.47 4.49
CA THR A 290 -12.91 -18.31 3.81
C THR A 290 -12.73 -19.70 4.46
N GLY A 291 -13.21 -19.89 5.69
CA GLY A 291 -12.95 -21.11 6.48
C GLY A 291 -11.51 -21.20 7.02
N GLU A 292 -10.67 -20.19 6.77
CA GLU A 292 -9.32 -20.06 7.31
C GLU A 292 -9.34 -19.25 8.62
N GLY A 293 -8.37 -19.50 9.49
CA GLY A 293 -8.27 -18.81 10.78
C GLY A 293 -7.99 -17.32 10.60
N ILE A 294 -8.78 -16.47 11.27
CA ILE A 294 -8.56 -15.03 11.35
C ILE A 294 -7.82 -14.72 12.63
N THR A 295 -6.65 -14.08 12.51
CA THR A 295 -5.85 -13.67 13.66
C THR A 295 -5.69 -12.16 13.65
N PRO A 296 -6.31 -11.42 14.60
CA PRO A 296 -6.04 -10.01 14.78
C PRO A 296 -4.58 -9.76 15.11
N ALA A 297 -3.99 -8.75 14.48
CA ALA A 297 -2.59 -8.37 14.65
C ALA A 297 -2.44 -6.86 14.79
N THR A 298 -1.42 -6.41 15.51
CA THR A 298 -1.12 -5.00 15.72
C THR A 298 0.30 -4.72 15.28
N PHE A 299 0.47 -3.80 14.32
CA PHE A 299 1.76 -3.39 13.80
C PHE A 299 2.06 -1.92 14.09
N ASN A 300 1.05 -1.15 14.51
CA ASN A 300 1.18 0.26 14.86
C ASN A 300 1.79 1.12 13.73
N LYS A 301 1.51 0.79 12.46
CA LYS A 301 2.10 1.51 11.32
C LYS A 301 1.03 2.03 10.35
N ILE A 302 1.28 3.24 9.84
CA ILE A 302 0.68 3.75 8.61
C ILE A 302 1.78 3.83 7.56
N ILE A 303 1.47 3.42 6.34
CA ILE A 303 2.41 3.39 5.22
C ILE A 303 1.83 4.20 4.07
N ILE A 304 2.58 5.21 3.58
CA ILE A 304 2.10 6.17 2.59
C ILE A 304 3.12 6.33 1.48
N GLY A 305 2.67 6.35 0.23
CA GLY A 305 3.55 6.59 -0.91
C GLY A 305 2.80 6.79 -2.23
N LYS A 306 3.52 7.31 -3.22
CA LYS A 306 2.98 7.61 -4.56
C LYS A 306 3.19 6.47 -5.55
N ASP A 307 4.01 5.49 -5.22
CA ASP A 307 4.19 4.25 -5.97
C ASP A 307 3.41 3.13 -5.27
N PRO A 308 2.29 2.65 -5.83
CA PRO A 308 1.44 1.66 -5.18
C PRO A 308 2.14 0.31 -5.00
N VAL A 309 3.07 -0.07 -5.89
CA VAL A 309 3.82 -1.33 -5.77
C VAL A 309 4.79 -1.25 -4.59
N ALA A 310 5.49 -0.12 -4.46
CA ALA A 310 6.43 0.10 -3.36
C ALA A 310 5.72 0.15 -2.00
N VAL A 311 4.59 0.84 -1.91
CA VAL A 311 3.79 0.87 -0.67
C VAL A 311 3.30 -0.52 -0.31
N ASP A 312 2.81 -1.30 -1.27
CA ASP A 312 2.34 -2.66 -1.05
C ASP A 312 3.49 -3.59 -0.62
N SER A 313 4.68 -3.42 -1.19
CA SER A 313 5.89 -4.15 -0.83
C SER A 313 6.31 -3.86 0.62
N VAL A 314 6.43 -2.59 0.98
CA VAL A 314 6.75 -2.16 2.36
C VAL A 314 5.69 -2.64 3.34
N SER A 315 4.40 -2.50 2.98
CA SER A 315 3.28 -2.98 3.81
C SER A 315 3.33 -4.49 4.05
N THR A 316 3.64 -5.26 3.01
CA THR A 316 3.80 -6.72 3.09
C THR A 316 4.91 -7.09 4.08
N SER A 317 6.03 -6.38 4.02
CA SER A 317 7.15 -6.57 4.96
C SER A 317 6.75 -6.20 6.40
N ILE A 318 6.05 -5.07 6.59
CA ILE A 318 5.59 -4.60 7.91
C ILE A 318 4.65 -5.61 8.58
N ILE A 319 3.75 -6.23 7.82
CA ILE A 319 2.85 -7.25 8.38
C ILE A 319 3.51 -8.64 8.52
N GLY A 320 4.83 -8.73 8.32
CA GLY A 320 5.65 -9.90 8.64
C GLY A 320 5.80 -10.91 7.52
N PHE A 321 5.60 -10.52 6.26
CA PHE A 321 5.81 -11.38 5.11
C PHE A 321 6.91 -10.85 4.18
N ASN A 322 7.48 -11.73 3.37
CA ASN A 322 8.47 -11.35 2.37
C ASN A 322 7.79 -10.89 1.07
N PRO A 323 7.82 -9.60 0.71
CA PRO A 323 7.24 -9.12 -0.55
C PRO A 323 8.00 -9.66 -1.79
N MET A 324 9.27 -10.05 -1.61
CA MET A 324 10.12 -10.59 -2.66
C MET A 324 10.05 -12.12 -2.74
N ALA A 325 9.08 -12.74 -2.04
CA ALA A 325 8.88 -14.19 -2.11
C ALA A 325 8.59 -14.65 -3.55
N ASN A 326 9.06 -15.84 -3.88
CA ASN A 326 8.71 -16.47 -5.16
C ASN A 326 7.22 -16.78 -5.23
N ASP A 327 6.72 -16.93 -6.45
CA ASP A 327 5.38 -17.41 -6.73
C ASP A 327 5.07 -18.67 -5.93
N PHE A 328 3.85 -18.81 -5.45
CA PHE A 328 3.37 -19.92 -4.62
C PHE A 328 4.14 -20.13 -3.30
N LYS A 329 4.84 -19.10 -2.82
CA LYS A 329 5.44 -19.02 -1.48
C LYS A 329 4.76 -17.98 -0.62
N SER A 330 4.80 -18.15 0.69
CA SER A 330 4.18 -17.20 1.63
C SER A 330 4.65 -15.75 1.38
N PRO A 331 3.72 -14.79 1.31
CA PRO A 331 2.26 -14.88 1.52
C PRO A 331 1.47 -15.37 0.28
N PHE A 332 2.07 -15.48 -0.90
CA PHE A 332 1.42 -15.77 -2.20
C PHE A 332 1.20 -17.28 -2.43
N THR A 333 0.83 -18.01 -1.38
CA THR A 333 0.79 -19.50 -1.41
C THR A 333 -0.12 -20.11 -2.47
N LYS A 334 -1.15 -19.37 -2.89
CA LYS A 334 -2.15 -19.81 -3.87
C LYS A 334 -2.10 -19.04 -5.18
N SER A 335 -1.09 -18.17 -5.39
CA SER A 335 -1.03 -17.26 -6.54
C SER A 335 0.40 -16.92 -6.97
N LEU A 336 0.51 -16.22 -8.10
CA LEU A 336 1.72 -15.48 -8.44
C LEU A 336 1.94 -14.34 -7.45
N ASN A 337 3.18 -13.95 -7.27
CA ASN A 337 3.52 -12.70 -6.58
C ASN A 337 3.19 -11.52 -7.50
N TYR A 338 2.03 -10.90 -7.27
CA TYR A 338 1.58 -9.79 -8.12
C TYR A 338 2.42 -8.52 -7.97
N LEU A 339 3.16 -8.35 -6.85
CA LEU A 339 4.08 -7.22 -6.66
C LEU A 339 5.28 -7.34 -7.60
N LYS A 340 5.88 -8.53 -7.66
CA LYS A 340 6.94 -8.86 -8.61
C LYS A 340 6.45 -8.66 -10.04
N LEU A 341 5.29 -9.25 -10.38
CA LEU A 341 4.71 -9.14 -11.71
C LEU A 341 4.41 -7.68 -12.08
N ALA A 342 3.93 -6.87 -11.15
CA ALA A 342 3.66 -5.44 -11.35
C ALA A 342 4.95 -4.65 -11.65
N SER A 343 6.03 -4.92 -10.92
CA SER A 343 7.32 -4.29 -11.16
C SER A 343 7.91 -4.71 -12.51
N GLU A 344 7.90 -6.00 -12.85
CA GLU A 344 8.31 -6.51 -14.17
C GLU A 344 7.53 -5.88 -15.34
N LYS A 345 6.30 -5.45 -15.07
CA LYS A 345 5.42 -4.78 -16.05
C LYS A 345 5.46 -3.25 -15.96
N GLY A 346 6.39 -2.67 -15.20
CA GLY A 346 6.63 -1.23 -15.14
C GLY A 346 5.57 -0.42 -14.38
N LEU A 347 4.85 -1.05 -13.42
CA LEU A 347 3.84 -0.36 -12.61
C LEU A 347 4.40 0.24 -11.33
N GLY A 348 5.64 -0.07 -10.95
CA GLY A 348 6.32 0.46 -9.76
C GLY A 348 7.45 -0.45 -9.28
N GLU A 349 8.03 -0.15 -8.13
CA GLU A 349 9.18 -0.86 -7.58
C GLU A 349 8.76 -1.79 -6.42
N TYR A 350 9.12 -3.07 -6.47
CA TYR A 350 8.82 -4.03 -5.41
C TYR A 350 10.04 -4.42 -4.57
N ASP A 351 11.24 -4.17 -5.09
CA ASP A 351 12.50 -4.52 -4.45
C ASP A 351 12.78 -3.55 -3.30
N LEU A 352 12.67 -4.03 -2.07
CA LEU A 352 12.88 -3.22 -0.86
C LEU A 352 14.26 -2.56 -0.80
N THR A 353 15.26 -3.09 -1.49
CA THR A 353 16.62 -2.50 -1.53
C THR A 353 16.69 -1.22 -2.37
N LYS A 354 15.68 -0.98 -3.21
CA LYS A 354 15.56 0.19 -4.09
C LYS A 354 14.50 1.18 -3.62
N ILE A 355 13.85 0.90 -2.49
CA ILE A 355 12.84 1.75 -1.90
C ILE A 355 13.46 2.50 -0.72
N GLU A 356 13.42 3.83 -0.76
CA GLU A 356 13.77 4.66 0.38
C GLU A 356 12.61 4.72 1.35
N ILE A 357 12.79 4.16 2.56
CA ILE A 357 11.76 4.17 3.60
C ILE A 357 12.10 5.25 4.60
N ILE A 358 11.23 6.28 4.68
CA ILE A 358 11.37 7.39 5.63
C ILE A 358 10.38 7.19 6.78
N ASP A 359 10.88 6.89 7.98
CA ASP A 359 10.01 6.80 9.17
C ASP A 359 9.75 8.22 9.72
N SER A 360 8.51 8.63 9.66
CA SER A 360 8.00 9.88 10.24
C SER A 360 7.90 9.73 11.76
N VAL A 361 9.03 9.79 12.46
CA VAL A 361 9.06 9.71 13.92
C VAL A 361 8.25 10.88 14.50
N THR A 362 7.11 10.57 15.08
CA THR A 362 6.39 11.53 15.91
C THR A 362 6.76 11.24 17.35
N THR A 363 7.60 12.07 17.94
CA THR A 363 7.79 12.11 19.39
C THR A 363 6.53 12.72 20.01
N GLY A 364 5.47 11.93 20.11
CA GLY A 364 4.34 12.23 20.98
C GLY A 364 4.82 12.09 22.41
N VAL A 365 4.64 13.12 23.21
CA VAL A 365 4.93 13.09 24.64
C VAL A 365 4.10 11.96 25.28
N GLY A 366 4.75 10.92 25.76
CA GLY A 366 4.24 10.11 26.83
C GLY A 366 3.65 8.74 26.55
N ASP A 367 4.15 7.97 25.56
CA ASP A 367 4.05 6.51 25.65
C ASP A 367 5.26 5.88 24.95
N GLU A 368 6.12 5.24 25.71
CA GLU A 368 7.14 4.35 25.16
C GLU A 368 6.41 3.22 24.42
N ILE A 369 6.38 3.29 23.09
CA ILE A 369 5.96 2.14 22.29
C ILE A 369 7.03 1.08 22.50
N PRO A 370 6.72 -0.10 23.04
CA PRO A 370 7.69 -1.19 23.08
C PRO A 370 8.14 -1.44 21.64
N ALA A 371 9.38 -1.13 21.31
CA ALA A 371 9.93 -1.46 20.02
C ALA A 371 9.69 -2.95 19.76
N LEU A 372 9.08 -3.30 18.62
CA LEU A 372 8.88 -4.72 18.23
C LEU A 372 10.19 -5.49 18.23
N VAL A 373 11.29 -4.75 18.07
CA VAL A 373 12.67 -5.24 18.12
C VAL A 373 13.49 -4.22 18.89
N GLN A 374 14.22 -4.67 19.89
CA GLN A 374 15.20 -3.88 20.64
C GLN A 374 16.55 -4.58 20.52
N LEU A 375 17.57 -3.82 20.13
CA LEU A 375 18.96 -4.26 20.13
C LEU A 375 19.70 -3.56 21.27
N ASP A 376 20.25 -4.31 22.19
CA ASP A 376 21.01 -3.75 23.31
C ASP A 376 22.48 -3.51 22.91
N GLN A 377 23.16 -2.63 23.66
CA GLN A 377 24.61 -2.49 23.55
C GLN A 377 25.25 -3.80 24.01
N ASN A 378 26.22 -4.30 23.22
CA ASN A 378 26.97 -5.49 23.62
C ASN A 378 27.66 -5.29 24.98
N PHE A 379 27.71 -6.34 25.76
CA PHE A 379 28.38 -6.30 27.10
C PHE A 379 29.27 -7.53 27.29
N PRO A 380 30.52 -7.31 27.76
CA PRO A 380 31.20 -6.02 27.97
C PRO A 380 31.49 -5.27 26.66
N ASN A 381 31.66 -3.95 26.76
CA ASN A 381 32.17 -3.08 25.68
C ASN A 381 32.95 -1.91 26.31
N PRO A 382 34.27 -1.78 26.17
CA PRO A 382 35.17 -2.65 25.39
C PRO A 382 35.19 -4.10 25.88
N PHE A 383 35.59 -5.05 25.00
CA PHE A 383 35.61 -6.48 25.34
C PHE A 383 36.92 -7.16 24.92
N ASN A 384 37.21 -8.33 25.55
CA ASN A 384 38.40 -9.14 25.31
C ASN A 384 38.16 -10.62 25.65
N PRO A 385 38.25 -11.59 24.79
CA PRO A 385 37.85 -11.51 23.35
C PRO A 385 36.35 -11.75 23.20
N ASN A 386 35.61 -11.95 24.31
CA ASN A 386 34.21 -12.35 24.33
C ASN A 386 33.30 -11.17 24.66
N THR A 387 32.17 -11.09 23.99
CA THR A 387 31.07 -10.20 24.32
C THR A 387 29.73 -10.85 24.03
N THR A 388 28.69 -10.37 24.69
CA THR A 388 27.30 -10.81 24.50
C THR A 388 26.51 -9.70 23.84
N ILE A 389 25.83 -10.02 22.75
CA ILE A 389 24.85 -9.16 22.10
C ILE A 389 23.47 -9.66 22.48
N GLN A 390 22.64 -8.78 23.04
CA GLN A 390 21.27 -9.07 23.43
C GLN A 390 20.31 -8.32 22.54
N PHE A 391 19.22 -8.98 22.15
CA PHE A 391 18.09 -8.35 21.47
C PHE A 391 16.79 -8.96 21.97
N SER A 392 15.69 -8.22 21.80
CA SER A 392 14.35 -8.73 22.10
C SER A 392 13.42 -8.51 20.90
N ILE A 393 12.52 -9.48 20.67
CA ILE A 393 11.46 -9.41 19.66
C ILE A 393 10.13 -9.82 20.30
N GLN A 394 9.04 -9.15 19.88
CA GLN A 394 7.73 -9.39 20.50
C GLN A 394 6.91 -10.49 19.83
N LYS A 395 7.33 -10.97 18.64
CA LYS A 395 6.70 -12.07 17.92
C LYS A 395 7.75 -12.89 17.18
N THR A 396 7.40 -14.12 16.80
CA THR A 396 8.27 -14.96 15.96
C THR A 396 8.51 -14.29 14.62
N MET A 397 9.78 -14.06 14.27
CA MET A 397 10.22 -13.39 13.06
C MET A 397 11.56 -13.93 12.61
N HIS A 398 11.85 -13.79 11.30
CA HIS A 398 13.18 -14.01 10.78
C HIS A 398 14.12 -12.88 11.24
N VAL A 399 15.22 -13.27 11.89
CA VAL A 399 16.23 -12.35 12.43
C VAL A 399 17.57 -12.66 11.80
N SER A 400 18.22 -11.63 11.24
CA SER A 400 19.61 -11.69 10.80
C SER A 400 20.44 -10.79 11.68
N LEU A 401 21.50 -11.34 12.34
CA LEU A 401 22.48 -10.59 13.11
C LEU A 401 23.87 -10.86 12.58
N LYS A 402 24.52 -9.81 12.07
CA LYS A 402 25.79 -9.88 11.35
C LYS A 402 26.81 -8.94 11.96
N ILE A 403 28.10 -9.31 11.87
CA ILE A 403 29.24 -8.51 12.34
C ILE A 403 30.01 -7.98 11.13
N TYR A 404 30.45 -6.73 11.24
CA TYR A 404 31.20 -6.00 10.23
C TYR A 404 32.50 -5.41 10.82
N ASN A 405 33.55 -5.31 10.01
CA ASN A 405 34.75 -4.57 10.37
C ASN A 405 34.59 -3.06 10.18
N ALA A 406 35.63 -2.28 10.49
CA ALA A 406 35.63 -0.83 10.36
C ALA A 406 35.46 -0.34 8.91
N GLN A 407 35.70 -1.18 7.92
CA GLN A 407 35.54 -0.90 6.49
C GLN A 407 34.15 -1.25 5.98
N GLY A 408 33.25 -1.75 6.86
CA GLY A 408 31.91 -2.15 6.50
C GLY A 408 31.80 -3.54 5.81
N GLN A 409 32.87 -4.32 5.80
CA GLN A 409 32.86 -5.66 5.26
C GLN A 409 32.28 -6.63 6.29
N GLU A 410 31.34 -7.48 5.85
CA GLU A 410 30.78 -8.56 6.68
C GLU A 410 31.86 -9.59 7.00
N ILE A 411 32.05 -9.86 8.30
CA ILE A 411 33.08 -10.80 8.77
C ILE A 411 32.50 -12.06 9.38
N THR A 412 31.26 -12.01 9.90
CA THR A 412 30.56 -13.19 10.38
C THR A 412 29.07 -12.97 10.51
N VAL A 413 28.30 -14.04 10.37
CA VAL A 413 26.86 -14.10 10.65
C VAL A 413 26.67 -14.83 11.97
N LEU A 414 26.10 -14.17 12.96
CA LEU A 414 25.83 -14.77 14.28
C LEU A 414 24.47 -15.47 14.31
N LEU A 415 23.52 -14.97 13.55
CA LEU A 415 22.17 -15.52 13.46
C LEU A 415 21.56 -15.15 12.10
N ASP A 416 20.82 -16.09 11.48
CA ASP A 416 20.05 -15.86 10.26
C ASP A 416 18.95 -16.92 10.14
N CYS A 417 17.91 -16.83 11.01
CA CYS A 417 16.84 -17.82 11.07
C CYS A 417 15.57 -17.23 11.69
N GLU A 418 14.47 -18.00 11.71
CA GLU A 418 13.29 -17.68 12.51
C GLU A 418 13.57 -17.81 14.00
N VAL A 419 13.17 -16.79 14.76
CA VAL A 419 13.36 -16.68 16.20
C VAL A 419 11.99 -16.42 16.87
N SER A 420 11.70 -17.12 17.94
CA SER A 420 10.46 -16.93 18.71
C SER A 420 10.46 -15.61 19.48
N ALA A 421 9.26 -15.11 19.83
CA ALA A 421 9.11 -13.95 20.69
C ALA A 421 9.89 -14.13 22.01
N GLY A 422 10.54 -13.07 22.47
CA GLY A 422 11.32 -13.07 23.70
C GLY A 422 12.64 -12.31 23.60
N THR A 423 13.46 -12.43 24.66
CA THR A 423 14.81 -11.86 24.73
C THR A 423 15.83 -12.94 24.42
N HIS A 424 16.74 -12.65 23.50
CA HIS A 424 17.77 -13.55 22.99
C HIS A 424 19.16 -12.99 23.26
N LYS A 425 20.11 -13.88 23.57
CA LYS A 425 21.51 -13.56 23.85
C LYS A 425 22.41 -14.39 22.94
N LEU A 426 23.29 -13.73 22.23
CA LEU A 426 24.28 -14.35 21.37
C LEU A 426 25.66 -13.94 21.81
N ASN A 427 26.54 -14.94 22.03
CA ASN A 427 27.93 -14.70 22.37
C ASN A 427 28.78 -14.63 21.13
N TRP A 428 29.61 -13.60 21.03
CA TRP A 428 30.62 -13.49 20.00
C TRP A 428 32.01 -13.61 20.61
N ASN A 429 32.78 -14.55 20.07
CA ASN A 429 34.20 -14.73 20.41
C ASN A 429 35.06 -14.19 19.27
N ALA A 430 35.73 -13.09 19.52
CA ALA A 430 36.57 -12.37 18.55
C ALA A 430 38.05 -12.75 18.63
N ASN A 431 38.38 -13.94 19.16
CA ASN A 431 39.78 -14.34 19.41
C ASN A 431 40.66 -14.33 18.14
N VAL A 432 40.08 -14.55 16.98
CA VAL A 432 40.79 -14.57 15.69
C VAL A 432 40.85 -13.22 14.97
N PHE A 433 40.23 -12.19 15.53
CA PHE A 433 40.17 -10.85 14.94
C PHE A 433 41.09 -9.88 15.67
N ASP A 434 41.60 -8.86 14.99
CA ASP A 434 42.50 -7.86 15.56
C ASP A 434 41.77 -6.86 16.47
N SER A 435 42.50 -6.26 17.43
CA SER A 435 41.96 -5.15 18.23
C SER A 435 41.48 -4.01 17.33
N GLY A 436 40.30 -3.46 17.59
CA GLY A 436 39.73 -2.40 16.77
C GLY A 436 38.23 -2.24 16.92
N ILE A 437 37.70 -1.36 16.12
CA ILE A 437 36.26 -1.07 16.04
C ILE A 437 35.58 -2.09 15.13
N TYR A 438 34.48 -2.64 15.63
CA TYR A 438 33.57 -3.52 14.92
C TYR A 438 32.15 -3.00 15.04
N TYR A 439 31.29 -3.42 14.12
CA TYR A 439 29.88 -3.10 14.14
C TYR A 439 29.06 -4.39 14.09
N TYR A 440 27.93 -4.41 14.79
CA TYR A 440 26.94 -5.47 14.64
C TYR A 440 25.62 -4.88 14.19
N LYS A 441 24.99 -5.52 13.22
CA LYS A 441 23.74 -5.09 12.63
C LYS A 441 22.70 -6.19 12.77
N ILE A 442 21.57 -5.85 13.39
CA ILE A 442 20.36 -6.67 13.37
C ILE A 442 19.44 -6.22 12.24
N THR A 443 18.84 -7.19 11.56
CA THR A 443 17.80 -6.97 10.55
C THR A 443 16.63 -7.89 10.85
N VAL A 444 15.42 -7.32 10.98
CA VAL A 444 14.18 -8.04 11.25
C VAL A 444 13.08 -7.42 10.38
N GLY A 445 12.76 -8.06 9.26
CA GLY A 445 11.92 -7.45 8.24
C GLY A 445 12.55 -6.14 7.72
N ILE A 446 11.83 -5.03 7.86
CA ILE A 446 12.34 -3.69 7.49
C ILE A 446 13.14 -3.01 8.61
N PHE A 447 13.06 -3.52 9.85
CA PHE A 447 13.83 -2.97 10.96
C PHE A 447 15.30 -3.32 10.79
N ASN A 448 16.17 -2.34 10.91
CA ASN A 448 17.59 -2.56 11.02
C ASN A 448 18.21 -1.55 12.00
N GLU A 449 19.07 -2.05 12.86
CA GLU A 449 19.83 -1.24 13.80
C GLU A 449 21.27 -1.70 13.82
N THR A 450 22.20 -0.75 13.86
CA THR A 450 23.64 -1.02 13.91
C THR A 450 24.24 -0.37 15.15
N LYS A 451 25.03 -1.14 15.89
CA LYS A 451 25.78 -0.63 17.04
C LYS A 451 27.27 -0.91 16.90
N GLN A 452 28.05 -0.04 17.52
CA GLN A 452 29.50 -0.13 17.54
C GLN A 452 29.99 -0.89 18.79
N MET A 453 31.07 -1.63 18.62
CA MET A 453 31.78 -2.30 19.71
C MET A 453 33.29 -2.19 19.54
N LEU A 454 34.02 -2.23 20.66
CA LEU A 454 35.48 -2.08 20.68
C LEU A 454 36.13 -3.35 21.25
N LEU A 455 36.89 -4.05 20.40
CA LEU A 455 37.74 -5.18 20.80
C LEU A 455 39.10 -4.65 21.26
N MET A 456 39.49 -5.01 22.47
CA MET A 456 40.79 -4.69 23.06
C MET A 456 41.45 -5.98 23.53
N LYS A 457 42.47 -6.44 22.83
CA LYS A 457 43.32 -7.56 23.25
C LYS A 457 44.51 -7.08 24.03
#